data_30513139ee60e714f17f27bca888d26d
#
_entry.id   30513139ee60e714f17f27bca888d26d
#
_cell.length_a   1.000
_cell.length_b   1.000
_cell.length_c   1.000
_cell.angle_alpha   90.00
_cell.angle_beta   90.00
_cell.angle_gamma   90.00
#
_symmetry.space_group_name_H-M   'P 1'
#
loop_
_entity.id
_entity.type
_entity.pdbx_description
1 polymer ?
#
loop_
_entity_poly.entity_id
_entity_poly.type
_entity_poly.pdbx_seq_one_letter_code
_entity_poly.pdbx_strand_id
1 'polypeptide(L)'
;MSSWENYNKVLGQMAAFGIELQKKDAGFPKKIGAKVTCGKGGKDFYKVYEFDRNGKTYLTGGFGTYRHGGTYQKIEVEWAPLSDEERNRQQAQRQAQIEAARARAAQEAELARSSAIDLWRKASPDGVSPYLERKGLRGESCRYLAKPITLRWPADRPGEQDTVVRLPEGTLVLPLIRYDFPKAEALRALQFIRPDGAKVYLKGFEKPGCALRLGDADHSPLVMVCEGYATGLSIRLGVDGQFPVFVAWDAGNLAHVVPLVRALYPDKRLLICADDDWKTFDKRTGRLNNPGRTTAKKVAKDVPGCDLVWPVFTVADRGDKDTDFDDLRKLEGLHVVRRQLTGLIRDMGRVYG
;
A
#
# COMPACT_ATOMS: atom_id res chain seq x y z
N MET A 1 25.10 30.55 28.86
CA MET A 1 23.79 29.92 29.12
C MET A 1 23.14 29.85 27.75
N SER A 2 22.88 28.68 27.21
CA SER A 2 22.13 28.56 25.98
C SER A 2 20.69 28.96 26.28
N SER A 3 20.23 30.01 25.60
CA SER A 3 18.93 30.62 25.87
C SER A 3 17.88 29.99 24.97
N TRP A 4 17.42 28.78 25.32
CA TRP A 4 16.22 28.27 24.70
C TRP A 4 15.01 29.06 25.24
N GLU A 5 14.23 29.64 24.35
CA GLU A 5 13.06 30.48 24.67
C GLU A 5 12.01 29.74 25.53
N ASN A 6 11.84 28.45 25.32
CA ASN A 6 10.85 27.63 26.03
C ASN A 6 11.45 26.75 27.14
N TYR A 7 12.68 26.97 27.57
CA TYR A 7 13.38 26.12 28.54
C TYR A 7 12.57 25.86 29.80
N ASN A 8 12.13 26.93 30.46
CA ASN A 8 11.35 26.84 31.70
C ASN A 8 9.97 26.19 31.49
N LYS A 9 9.33 26.43 30.33
CA LYS A 9 8.06 25.77 29.99
C LYS A 9 8.24 24.26 29.81
N VAL A 10 9.34 23.81 29.21
CA VAL A 10 9.66 22.38 29.06
C VAL A 10 9.88 21.74 30.43
N LEU A 11 10.61 22.39 31.32
CA LEU A 11 10.78 21.89 32.69
C LEU A 11 9.45 21.80 33.43
N GLY A 12 8.56 22.81 33.27
CA GLY A 12 7.21 22.80 33.83
C GLY A 12 6.36 21.65 33.30
N GLN A 13 6.41 21.38 32.01
CA GLN A 13 5.70 20.24 31.38
C GLN A 13 6.24 18.89 31.89
N MET A 14 7.56 18.74 32.04
CA MET A 14 8.16 17.53 32.61
C MET A 14 7.71 17.33 34.07
N ALA A 15 7.71 18.40 34.89
CA ALA A 15 7.25 18.33 36.27
C ALA A 15 5.76 17.97 36.38
N ALA A 16 4.91 18.58 35.55
CA ALA A 16 3.47 18.27 35.47
C ALA A 16 3.20 16.82 35.06
N PHE A 17 4.08 16.23 34.22
CA PHE A 17 4.04 14.82 33.83
C PHE A 17 4.53 13.87 34.92
N GLY A 18 5.10 14.40 36.02
CA GLY A 18 5.64 13.61 37.11
C GLY A 18 7.12 13.25 36.98
N ILE A 19 7.86 13.93 36.11
CA ILE A 19 9.32 13.78 35.97
C ILE A 19 10.04 14.82 36.81
N GLU A 20 10.67 14.39 37.91
CA GLU A 20 11.51 15.24 38.74
C GLU A 20 12.99 15.04 38.39
N LEU A 21 13.60 16.07 37.82
CA LEU A 21 15.05 16.05 37.55
C LEU A 21 15.83 16.09 38.85
N GLN A 22 16.79 15.20 39.01
CA GLN A 22 17.62 15.05 40.18
C GLN A 22 18.93 15.86 40.04
N LYS A 23 19.70 16.02 41.11
CA LYS A 23 21.04 16.66 41.05
C LYS A 23 21.94 16.08 39.97
N LYS A 24 21.86 14.75 39.75
CA LYS A 24 22.58 14.06 38.66
C LYS A 24 22.13 14.50 37.26
N ASP A 25 20.95 15.07 37.12
CA ASP A 25 20.38 15.53 35.86
C ASP A 25 20.66 17.02 35.62
N ALA A 26 21.45 17.66 36.45
CA ALA A 26 21.87 19.04 36.28
C ALA A 26 22.49 19.26 34.90
N GLY A 27 22.16 20.42 34.28
CA GLY A 27 22.55 20.71 32.89
C GLY A 27 21.60 20.11 31.83
N PHE A 28 20.31 19.94 32.18
CA PHE A 28 19.29 19.59 31.20
C PHE A 28 19.24 20.64 30.07
N PRO A 29 19.14 20.22 28.79
CA PRO A 29 19.33 18.87 28.32
C PRO A 29 20.79 18.48 28.18
N LYS A 30 21.19 17.32 28.68
CA LYS A 30 22.57 16.84 28.58
C LYS A 30 23.05 16.52 27.19
N LYS A 31 22.12 16.08 26.32
CA LYS A 31 22.39 15.74 24.92
C LYS A 31 21.19 16.13 24.08
N ILE A 32 21.46 16.75 22.95
CA ILE A 32 20.50 17.07 21.91
C ILE A 32 20.42 15.91 20.91
N GLY A 33 19.24 15.57 20.42
CA GLY A 33 19.00 14.51 19.44
C GLY A 33 19.09 13.07 19.96
N ALA A 34 19.59 12.86 21.17
CA ALA A 34 19.74 11.55 21.79
C ALA A 34 18.73 11.32 22.91
N LYS A 35 18.32 10.06 23.11
CA LYS A 35 17.49 9.67 24.26
C LYS A 35 18.36 9.64 25.52
N VAL A 36 17.98 10.38 26.55
CA VAL A 36 18.66 10.49 27.83
C VAL A 36 17.74 10.02 28.95
N THR A 37 18.20 9.09 29.78
CA THR A 37 17.47 8.68 30.98
C THR A 37 17.70 9.67 32.13
N CYS A 38 16.64 9.97 32.90
CA CYS A 38 16.64 10.96 33.97
C CYS A 38 15.73 10.54 35.13
N GLY A 39 15.54 11.43 36.11
CA GLY A 39 14.68 11.24 37.25
C GLY A 39 15.13 10.22 38.26
N LYS A 40 14.30 9.96 39.29
CA LYS A 40 14.60 9.04 40.39
C LYS A 40 14.76 7.60 39.86
N GLY A 41 15.94 7.01 40.04
CA GLY A 41 16.25 5.66 39.60
C GLY A 41 16.44 5.51 38.07
N GLY A 42 16.51 6.60 37.29
CA GLY A 42 16.69 6.54 35.84
C GLY A 42 15.49 5.93 35.08
N LYS A 43 14.32 5.97 35.69
CA LYS A 43 13.10 5.39 35.11
C LYS A 43 12.34 6.33 34.17
N ASP A 44 12.80 7.56 34.08
CA ASP A 44 12.25 8.58 33.17
C ASP A 44 13.25 8.88 32.07
N PHE A 45 12.78 9.45 30.97
CA PHE A 45 13.63 9.78 29.84
C PHE A 45 13.12 10.99 29.09
N TYR A 46 14.03 11.64 28.36
CA TYR A 46 13.69 12.65 27.36
C TYR A 46 14.49 12.42 26.07
N LYS A 47 13.97 12.92 24.96
CA LYS A 47 14.68 13.08 23.71
C LYS A 47 14.26 14.42 23.12
N VAL A 48 15.19 15.38 23.12
CA VAL A 48 14.95 16.76 22.72
C VAL A 48 15.85 17.16 21.56
N TYR A 49 15.37 18.11 20.78
CA TYR A 49 16.04 18.67 19.63
C TYR A 49 15.99 20.18 19.72
N GLU A 50 16.96 20.85 19.13
CA GLU A 50 16.93 22.29 18.90
C GLU A 50 16.19 22.59 17.60
N PHE A 51 15.39 23.64 17.64
CA PHE A 51 14.67 24.14 16.49
C PHE A 51 14.73 25.65 16.48
N ASP A 52 15.34 26.21 15.44
CA ASP A 52 15.45 27.67 15.27
C ASP A 52 14.25 28.21 14.53
N ARG A 53 13.66 29.29 15.09
CA ARG A 53 12.55 30.01 14.49
C ARG A 53 12.64 31.49 14.85
N ASN A 54 12.67 32.34 13.84
CA ASN A 54 12.71 33.81 14.00
C ASN A 54 13.88 34.28 14.86
N GLY A 55 15.07 33.71 14.68
CA GLY A 55 16.26 34.05 15.44
C GLY A 55 16.23 33.58 16.91
N LYS A 56 15.25 32.77 17.28
CA LYS A 56 15.12 32.17 18.60
C LYS A 56 15.22 30.66 18.53
N THR A 57 15.94 30.06 19.46
CA THR A 57 16.10 28.62 19.53
C THR A 57 15.13 28.03 20.56
N TYR A 58 14.42 27.00 20.19
CA TYR A 58 13.43 26.29 21.01
C TYR A 58 13.84 24.83 21.21
N LEU A 59 13.48 24.26 22.37
CA LEU A 59 13.52 22.82 22.59
C LEU A 59 12.24 22.18 22.09
N THR A 60 12.37 21.15 21.26
CA THR A 60 11.29 20.33 20.74
C THR A 60 11.54 18.85 21.06
N GLY A 61 10.61 17.95 20.71
CA GLY A 61 10.76 16.52 20.98
C GLY A 61 9.78 16.03 22.03
N GLY A 62 10.25 15.32 23.07
CA GLY A 62 9.36 14.83 24.11
C GLY A 62 10.08 14.11 25.24
N PHE A 63 9.30 13.72 26.23
CA PHE A 63 9.73 13.04 27.43
C PHE A 63 8.73 11.94 27.83
N GLY A 64 9.13 11.04 28.67
CA GLY A 64 8.27 9.94 29.10
C GLY A 64 8.85 9.18 30.27
N THR A 65 8.12 8.18 30.73
CA THR A 65 8.52 7.29 31.83
C THR A 65 8.39 5.83 31.42
N TYR A 66 9.21 4.98 31.99
CA TYR A 66 9.09 3.51 31.86
C TYR A 66 8.20 2.89 32.96
N ARG A 67 7.68 3.72 33.89
CA ARG A 67 6.77 3.28 34.95
C ARG A 67 5.39 2.96 34.36
N HIS A 68 4.67 2.04 34.98
CA HIS A 68 3.26 1.72 34.65
C HIS A 68 2.99 1.42 33.17
N GLY A 69 3.89 0.68 32.53
CA GLY A 69 3.72 0.28 31.12
C GLY A 69 4.28 1.27 30.10
N GLY A 70 4.88 2.38 30.54
CA GLY A 70 5.54 3.36 29.70
C GLY A 70 4.58 4.35 29.05
N THR A 71 4.77 5.63 29.34
CA THR A 71 4.02 6.74 28.71
C THR A 71 4.98 7.75 28.11
N TYR A 72 4.54 8.45 27.07
CA TYR A 72 5.32 9.46 26.36
C TYR A 72 4.45 10.68 26.06
N GLN A 73 5.01 11.87 26.27
CA GLN A 73 4.39 13.15 25.92
C GLN A 73 5.33 13.96 25.04
N LYS A 74 4.78 14.58 24.01
CA LYS A 74 5.51 15.56 23.19
C LYS A 74 5.60 16.89 23.94
N ILE A 75 6.70 17.62 23.76
CA ILE A 75 6.85 18.99 24.23
C ILE A 75 5.87 19.87 23.44
N GLU A 76 5.00 20.54 24.17
CA GLU A 76 4.14 21.57 23.63
C GLU A 76 4.92 22.88 23.55
N VAL A 77 5.02 23.45 22.35
CA VAL A 77 5.73 24.70 22.12
C VAL A 77 4.71 25.77 21.72
N GLU A 78 4.62 26.81 22.54
CA GLU A 78 3.90 28.02 22.13
C GLU A 78 4.79 28.85 21.20
N TRP A 79 4.48 28.76 19.93
CA TRP A 79 5.20 29.51 18.90
C TRP A 79 4.75 30.96 18.90
N ALA A 80 5.70 31.89 18.85
CA ALA A 80 5.37 33.26 18.48
C ALA A 80 4.63 33.26 17.13
N PRO A 81 3.54 34.03 16.98
CA PRO A 81 2.85 34.10 15.69
C PRO A 81 3.83 34.61 14.63
N LEU A 82 3.80 33.93 13.49
CA LEU A 82 4.57 34.38 12.31
C LEU A 82 3.98 35.69 11.80
N SER A 83 4.79 36.60 11.33
CA SER A 83 4.33 37.74 10.55
C SER A 83 3.65 37.25 9.26
N ASP A 84 2.79 38.09 8.67
CA ASP A 84 2.12 37.73 7.40
C ASP A 84 3.12 37.47 6.30
N GLU A 85 4.22 38.23 6.25
CA GLU A 85 5.32 38.02 5.28
C GLU A 85 6.01 36.66 5.47
N GLU A 86 6.31 36.30 6.71
CA GLU A 86 6.92 34.99 7.02
C GLU A 86 5.98 33.83 6.69
N ARG A 87 4.68 33.96 6.98
CA ARG A 87 3.68 32.95 6.60
C ARG A 87 3.61 32.78 5.09
N ASN A 88 3.55 33.88 4.36
CA ASN A 88 3.51 33.89 2.89
C ASN A 88 4.79 33.28 2.31
N ARG A 89 5.95 33.60 2.86
CA ARG A 89 7.24 33.04 2.42
C ARG A 89 7.30 31.53 2.66
N GLN A 90 6.90 31.06 3.84
CA GLN A 90 6.87 29.63 4.14
C GLN A 90 5.86 28.88 3.26
N GLN A 91 4.69 29.47 3.00
CA GLN A 91 3.68 28.90 2.12
C GLN A 91 4.18 28.80 0.68
N ALA A 92 4.81 29.86 0.16
CA ALA A 92 5.41 29.87 -1.18
C ALA A 92 6.53 28.83 -1.31
N GLN A 93 7.41 28.74 -0.30
CA GLN A 93 8.47 27.72 -0.28
C GLN A 93 7.92 26.29 -0.24
N ARG A 94 6.90 26.06 0.59
CA ARG A 94 6.22 24.75 0.65
C ARG A 94 5.56 24.41 -0.68
N GLN A 95 4.89 25.37 -1.31
CA GLN A 95 4.26 25.18 -2.59
C GLN A 95 5.29 24.84 -3.69
N ALA A 96 6.40 25.57 -3.74
CA ALA A 96 7.49 25.29 -4.67
C ALA A 96 8.11 23.89 -4.47
N GLN A 97 8.25 23.44 -3.20
CA GLN A 97 8.71 22.07 -2.89
C GLN A 97 7.72 21.01 -3.37
N ILE A 98 6.42 21.24 -3.18
CA ILE A 98 5.37 20.32 -3.64
C ILE A 98 5.38 20.23 -5.17
N GLU A 99 5.48 21.36 -5.87
CA GLU A 99 5.54 21.40 -7.34
C GLU A 99 6.80 20.70 -7.87
N ALA A 100 7.96 20.97 -7.28
CA ALA A 100 9.20 20.31 -7.65
C ALA A 100 9.14 18.79 -7.41
N ALA A 101 8.54 18.34 -6.30
CA ALA A 101 8.34 16.92 -6.02
C ALA A 101 7.37 16.26 -7.03
N ARG A 102 6.27 16.95 -7.39
CA ARG A 102 5.33 16.48 -8.41
C ARG A 102 5.99 16.38 -9.80
N ALA A 103 6.77 17.37 -10.18
CA ALA A 103 7.49 17.34 -11.45
C ALA A 103 8.49 16.18 -11.55
N ARG A 104 9.23 15.90 -10.46
CA ARG A 104 10.12 14.74 -10.39
C ARG A 104 9.35 13.42 -10.48
N ALA A 105 8.27 13.27 -9.72
CA ALA A 105 7.44 12.08 -9.76
C ALA A 105 6.84 11.83 -11.15
N ALA A 106 6.39 12.89 -11.85
CA ALA A 106 5.90 12.79 -13.21
C ALA A 106 6.99 12.35 -14.21
N GLN A 107 8.21 12.87 -14.06
CA GLN A 107 9.34 12.44 -14.89
C GLN A 107 9.72 10.98 -14.63
N GLU A 108 9.79 10.55 -13.37
CA GLU A 108 10.05 9.16 -13.00
C GLU A 108 8.96 8.22 -13.54
N ALA A 109 7.68 8.64 -13.46
CA ALA A 109 6.57 7.87 -13.98
C ALA A 109 6.63 7.71 -15.51
N GLU A 110 7.08 8.72 -16.25
CA GLU A 110 7.26 8.63 -17.69
C GLU A 110 8.43 7.73 -18.08
N LEU A 111 9.54 7.75 -17.34
CA LEU A 111 10.65 6.82 -17.51
C LEU A 111 10.22 5.37 -17.22
N ALA A 112 9.44 5.16 -16.16
CA ALA A 112 8.87 3.85 -15.82
C ALA A 112 7.94 3.37 -16.95
N ARG A 113 7.08 4.24 -17.50
CA ARG A 113 6.19 3.95 -18.62
C ARG A 113 6.96 3.54 -19.88
N SER A 114 7.97 4.31 -20.26
CA SER A 114 8.83 4.01 -21.42
C SER A 114 9.51 2.65 -21.26
N SER A 115 10.08 2.40 -20.08
CA SER A 115 10.69 1.10 -19.75
C SER A 115 9.66 -0.04 -19.79
N ALA A 116 8.44 0.20 -19.31
CA ALA A 116 7.36 -0.79 -19.35
C ALA A 116 6.97 -1.15 -20.79
N ILE A 117 6.86 -0.17 -21.68
CA ILE A 117 6.55 -0.41 -23.10
C ILE A 117 7.64 -1.26 -23.76
N ASP A 118 8.90 -0.94 -23.54
CA ASP A 118 10.02 -1.66 -24.13
C ASP A 118 10.12 -3.10 -23.62
N LEU A 119 9.98 -3.30 -22.30
CA LEU A 119 10.01 -4.63 -21.70
C LEU A 119 8.77 -5.45 -22.10
N TRP A 120 7.60 -4.83 -22.18
CA TRP A 120 6.38 -5.49 -22.65
C TRP A 120 6.54 -5.99 -24.10
N ARG A 121 7.09 -5.17 -25.00
CA ARG A 121 7.32 -5.54 -26.39
C ARG A 121 8.31 -6.70 -26.53
N LYS A 122 9.36 -6.76 -25.69
CA LYS A 122 10.39 -7.80 -25.69
C LYS A 122 9.92 -9.10 -25.03
N ALA A 123 8.93 -9.06 -24.16
CA ALA A 123 8.38 -10.25 -23.54
C ALA A 123 7.53 -11.05 -24.53
N SER A 124 7.63 -12.38 -24.47
CA SER A 124 6.89 -13.29 -25.37
C SER A 124 5.39 -13.34 -24.98
N PRO A 125 4.46 -13.29 -25.93
CA PRO A 125 3.05 -13.56 -25.67
C PRO A 125 2.80 -15.00 -25.22
N ASP A 126 3.65 -15.93 -25.68
CA ASP A 126 3.57 -17.35 -25.39
C ASP A 126 4.75 -17.79 -24.52
N GLY A 127 4.50 -18.69 -23.59
CA GLY A 127 5.53 -19.19 -22.69
C GLY A 127 4.97 -20.01 -21.55
N VAL A 128 5.89 -20.48 -20.71
CA VAL A 128 5.59 -21.27 -19.52
C VAL A 128 6.06 -20.51 -18.28
N SER A 129 5.25 -20.52 -17.24
CA SER A 129 5.61 -19.96 -15.95
C SER A 129 5.55 -21.03 -14.87
N PRO A 130 6.69 -21.42 -14.28
CA PRO A 130 6.70 -22.38 -13.17
C PRO A 130 5.85 -21.95 -11.98
N TYR A 131 5.63 -20.63 -11.81
CA TYR A 131 4.70 -20.12 -10.80
C TYR A 131 3.26 -20.53 -11.10
N LEU A 132 2.78 -20.36 -12.35
CA LEU A 132 1.42 -20.74 -12.74
C LEU A 132 1.23 -22.26 -12.77
N GLU A 133 2.23 -23.01 -13.22
CA GLU A 133 2.21 -24.49 -13.22
C GLU A 133 1.99 -25.04 -11.80
N ARG A 134 2.78 -24.55 -10.82
CA ARG A 134 2.60 -24.96 -9.42
C ARG A 134 1.23 -24.58 -8.86
N LYS A 135 0.62 -23.53 -9.40
CA LYS A 135 -0.74 -23.12 -9.02
C LYS A 135 -1.83 -23.87 -9.80
N GLY A 136 -1.47 -24.60 -10.88
CA GLY A 136 -2.44 -25.24 -11.79
C GLY A 136 -3.32 -24.20 -12.51
N LEU A 137 -2.73 -23.08 -12.92
CA LEU A 137 -3.40 -21.97 -13.58
C LEU A 137 -2.81 -21.72 -14.97
N ARG A 138 -3.65 -21.22 -15.91
CA ARG A 138 -3.19 -20.66 -17.19
C ARG A 138 -3.17 -19.13 -17.09
N GLY A 139 -2.15 -18.51 -17.70
CA GLY A 139 -2.05 -17.06 -17.73
C GLY A 139 -3.08 -16.44 -18.69
N GLU A 140 -3.72 -15.34 -18.26
CA GLU A 140 -4.53 -14.45 -19.10
C GLU A 140 -3.93 -13.05 -19.05
N SER A 141 -3.96 -12.32 -20.17
CA SER A 141 -3.50 -10.91 -20.25
C SER A 141 -2.05 -10.72 -19.74
N CYS A 142 -1.18 -11.69 -19.94
CA CYS A 142 0.20 -11.68 -19.49
C CYS A 142 1.16 -11.96 -20.63
N ARG A 143 2.45 -11.76 -20.38
CA ARG A 143 3.57 -12.19 -21.21
C ARG A 143 4.60 -12.92 -20.35
N TYR A 144 5.64 -13.45 -21.00
CA TYR A 144 6.66 -14.29 -20.37
C TYR A 144 8.05 -13.81 -20.76
N LEU A 145 9.01 -13.90 -19.84
CA LEU A 145 10.41 -13.72 -20.20
C LEU A 145 10.95 -15.01 -20.79
N ALA A 146 11.25 -14.98 -22.08
CA ALA A 146 11.90 -16.10 -22.79
C ALA A 146 13.40 -16.22 -22.47
N LYS A 147 13.99 -15.21 -21.84
CA LYS A 147 15.39 -15.15 -21.41
C LYS A 147 15.49 -14.34 -20.12
N PRO A 148 16.48 -14.61 -19.26
CA PRO A 148 16.67 -13.81 -18.05
C PRO A 148 17.04 -12.36 -18.39
N ILE A 149 16.52 -11.42 -17.60
CA ILE A 149 16.89 -10.00 -17.68
C ILE A 149 17.34 -9.50 -16.31
N THR A 150 18.05 -8.39 -16.31
CA THR A 150 18.45 -7.71 -15.07
C THR A 150 17.90 -6.28 -15.09
N LEU A 151 17.10 -5.96 -14.08
CA LEU A 151 16.66 -4.60 -13.83
C LEU A 151 17.66 -3.93 -12.90
N ARG A 152 17.99 -2.68 -13.18
CA ARG A 152 18.90 -1.89 -12.36
C ARG A 152 18.26 -0.51 -12.12
N TRP A 153 18.22 -0.11 -10.86
CA TRP A 153 17.76 1.23 -10.48
C TRP A 153 18.86 1.93 -9.69
N PRO A 154 19.15 3.20 -10.00
CA PRO A 154 20.07 4.01 -9.22
C PRO A 154 19.69 4.03 -7.74
N ALA A 155 20.67 4.19 -6.89
CA ALA A 155 20.44 4.39 -5.47
C ALA A 155 19.67 5.71 -5.23
N ASP A 156 18.76 5.67 -4.25
CA ASP A 156 17.96 6.85 -3.89
C ASP A 156 18.80 7.92 -3.15
N ARG A 157 19.97 7.55 -2.60
CA ARG A 157 20.88 8.44 -1.84
C ARG A 157 22.32 8.30 -2.28
N PRO A 158 23.09 9.39 -2.25
CA PRO A 158 24.54 9.34 -2.49
C PRO A 158 25.23 8.37 -1.52
N GLY A 159 26.06 7.47 -2.06
CA GLY A 159 26.80 6.47 -1.27
C GLY A 159 26.07 5.13 -1.05
N GLU A 160 24.82 5.02 -1.40
CA GLU A 160 24.10 3.74 -1.45
C GLU A 160 24.39 3.00 -2.77
N GLN A 161 24.22 1.69 -2.76
CA GLN A 161 24.39 0.88 -3.97
C GLN A 161 23.10 0.83 -4.80
N ASP A 162 23.27 0.74 -6.12
CA ASP A 162 22.15 0.52 -7.04
C ASP A 162 21.38 -0.75 -6.67
N THR A 163 20.07 -0.68 -6.77
CA THR A 163 19.23 -1.86 -6.63
C THR A 163 19.30 -2.67 -7.92
N VAL A 164 19.76 -3.92 -7.82
CA VAL A 164 19.86 -4.85 -8.94
C VAL A 164 18.92 -6.03 -8.70
N VAL A 165 18.00 -6.28 -9.63
CA VAL A 165 17.06 -7.39 -9.56
C VAL A 165 17.20 -8.25 -10.81
N ARG A 166 17.56 -9.53 -10.62
CA ARG A 166 17.58 -10.52 -11.70
C ARG A 166 16.21 -11.17 -11.82
N LEU A 167 15.65 -11.13 -13.00
CA LEU A 167 14.42 -11.81 -13.38
C LEU A 167 14.78 -13.00 -14.28
N PRO A 168 14.58 -14.24 -13.82
CA PRO A 168 14.92 -15.42 -14.60
C PRO A 168 13.93 -15.65 -15.76
N GLU A 169 14.29 -16.54 -16.68
CA GLU A 169 13.39 -17.09 -17.68
C GLU A 169 12.14 -17.69 -17.02
N GLY A 170 11.00 -17.66 -17.68
CA GLY A 170 9.71 -18.11 -17.15
C GLY A 170 9.07 -17.13 -16.16
N THR A 171 9.68 -15.96 -15.92
CA THR A 171 9.04 -14.88 -15.15
C THR A 171 7.82 -14.36 -15.91
N LEU A 172 6.68 -14.26 -15.24
CA LEU A 172 5.49 -13.59 -15.76
C LEU A 172 5.70 -12.09 -15.83
N VAL A 173 5.21 -11.48 -16.89
CA VAL A 173 5.16 -10.04 -17.09
C VAL A 173 3.71 -9.61 -17.17
N LEU A 174 3.26 -8.79 -16.22
CA LEU A 174 1.88 -8.35 -16.07
C LEU A 174 1.80 -6.84 -16.25
N PRO A 175 0.93 -6.32 -17.12
CA PRO A 175 0.83 -4.90 -17.36
C PRO A 175 -0.02 -4.21 -16.29
N LEU A 176 0.45 -3.07 -15.78
CA LEU A 176 -0.31 -2.16 -14.93
C LEU A 176 -0.93 -1.08 -15.82
N ILE A 177 -2.24 -1.11 -15.97
CA ILE A 177 -2.98 -0.29 -16.92
C ILE A 177 -3.90 0.68 -16.20
N ARG A 178 -3.88 1.94 -16.62
CA ARG A 178 -4.86 2.97 -16.28
C ARG A 178 -5.90 3.04 -17.39
N TYR A 179 -7.09 2.54 -17.13
CA TYR A 179 -8.16 2.43 -18.12
C TYR A 179 -8.89 3.76 -18.41
N ASP A 180 -8.64 4.78 -17.62
CA ASP A 180 -9.11 6.16 -17.81
C ASP A 180 -8.17 7.01 -18.69
N PHE A 181 -7.06 6.43 -19.16
CA PHE A 181 -6.14 7.07 -20.08
C PHE A 181 -6.35 6.56 -21.52
N PRO A 182 -6.01 7.35 -22.54
CA PRO A 182 -5.99 6.88 -23.92
C PRO A 182 -5.13 5.61 -24.05
N LYS A 183 -5.53 4.68 -24.93
CA LYS A 183 -4.87 3.37 -25.10
C LYS A 183 -3.34 3.47 -25.26
N ALA A 184 -2.87 4.50 -25.97
CA ALA A 184 -1.43 4.72 -26.18
C ALA A 184 -0.67 5.09 -24.89
N GLU A 185 -1.36 5.58 -23.86
CA GLU A 185 -0.81 6.05 -22.61
C GLU A 185 -1.18 5.16 -21.42
N ALA A 186 -2.08 4.21 -21.62
CA ALA A 186 -2.71 3.41 -20.57
C ALA A 186 -1.72 2.49 -19.83
N LEU A 187 -0.69 1.95 -20.49
CA LEU A 187 0.34 1.15 -19.84
C LEU A 187 1.24 2.04 -18.99
N ARG A 188 1.21 1.87 -17.67
CA ARG A 188 1.96 2.72 -16.72
C ARG A 188 3.20 2.04 -16.15
N ALA A 189 3.14 0.73 -15.91
CA ALA A 189 4.24 -0.04 -15.36
C ALA A 189 4.06 -1.54 -15.65
N LEU A 190 4.97 -2.36 -15.13
CA LEU A 190 4.89 -3.82 -15.15
C LEU A 190 5.10 -4.38 -13.74
N GLN A 191 4.36 -5.44 -13.42
CA GLN A 191 4.69 -6.38 -12.36
C GLN A 191 5.32 -7.62 -12.97
N PHE A 192 6.36 -8.11 -12.34
CA PHE A 192 7.00 -9.38 -12.65
C PHE A 192 6.69 -10.37 -11.53
N ILE A 193 6.25 -11.58 -11.87
CA ILE A 193 6.16 -12.70 -10.93
C ILE A 193 7.19 -13.72 -11.32
N ARG A 194 8.19 -13.88 -10.48
CA ARG A 194 9.30 -14.82 -10.71
C ARG A 194 8.84 -16.28 -10.60
N PRO A 195 9.61 -17.24 -11.12
CA PRO A 195 9.32 -18.66 -10.95
C PRO A 195 9.10 -19.09 -9.50
N ASP A 196 9.80 -18.49 -8.53
CA ASP A 196 9.64 -18.74 -7.10
C ASP A 196 8.39 -18.08 -6.47
N GLY A 197 7.65 -17.24 -7.21
CA GLY A 197 6.48 -16.50 -6.76
C GLY A 197 6.78 -15.11 -6.23
N ALA A 198 8.05 -14.71 -6.14
CA ALA A 198 8.39 -13.35 -5.73
C ALA A 198 7.90 -12.32 -6.75
N LYS A 199 7.26 -11.26 -6.23
CA LYS A 199 6.68 -10.19 -7.02
C LYS A 199 7.60 -8.97 -7.03
N VAL A 200 7.88 -8.44 -8.20
CA VAL A 200 8.71 -7.25 -8.42
C VAL A 200 7.93 -6.26 -9.28
N TYR A 201 7.97 -4.98 -8.92
CA TYR A 201 7.41 -3.90 -9.74
C TYR A 201 8.53 -3.07 -10.34
N LEU A 202 8.29 -2.48 -11.51
CA LEU A 202 9.13 -1.37 -11.96
C LEU A 202 9.04 -0.23 -10.93
N LYS A 203 10.18 0.43 -10.67
CA LYS A 203 10.19 1.62 -9.79
C LYS A 203 9.71 2.87 -10.55
N GLY A 204 9.33 3.90 -9.80
CA GLY A 204 9.03 5.24 -10.31
C GLY A 204 7.64 5.41 -10.92
N PHE A 205 6.71 4.46 -10.74
CA PHE A 205 5.35 4.58 -11.27
C PHE A 205 4.31 4.88 -10.17
N GLU A 206 3.20 5.46 -10.58
CA GLU A 206 2.05 5.67 -9.71
C GLU A 206 1.08 4.48 -9.81
N LYS A 207 0.97 3.68 -8.72
CA LYS A 207 0.10 2.51 -8.66
C LYS A 207 -1.40 2.84 -8.55
N PRO A 208 -1.85 3.89 -7.84
CA PRO A 208 -3.28 4.17 -7.66
C PRO A 208 -4.05 4.15 -8.96
N GLY A 209 -5.13 3.35 -9.01
CA GLY A 209 -5.99 3.18 -10.18
C GLY A 209 -5.44 2.30 -11.30
N CYS A 210 -4.19 1.83 -11.22
CA CYS A 210 -3.69 0.82 -12.14
C CYS A 210 -4.36 -0.53 -11.87
N ALA A 211 -4.81 -1.21 -12.93
CA ALA A 211 -5.41 -2.54 -12.84
C ALA A 211 -4.98 -3.40 -14.03
N LEU A 212 -5.29 -4.71 -13.95
CA LEU A 212 -5.19 -5.62 -15.08
C LEU A 212 -6.55 -6.28 -15.29
N ARG A 213 -7.13 -6.14 -16.48
CA ARG A 213 -8.37 -6.81 -16.86
C ARG A 213 -8.09 -8.20 -17.42
N LEU A 214 -8.76 -9.18 -16.88
CA LEU A 214 -8.85 -10.56 -17.38
C LEU A 214 -10.21 -10.72 -18.05
N GLY A 215 -10.24 -11.24 -19.26
CA GLY A 215 -11.45 -11.39 -20.06
C GLY A 215 -11.97 -10.08 -20.66
N ASP A 216 -13.07 -10.20 -21.40
CA ASP A 216 -13.73 -9.07 -22.06
C ASP A 216 -14.88 -8.53 -21.20
N ALA A 217 -14.96 -7.20 -21.08
CA ALA A 217 -15.98 -6.53 -20.30
C ALA A 217 -17.15 -5.96 -21.13
N ASP A 218 -17.00 -5.84 -22.44
CA ASP A 218 -17.93 -5.04 -23.26
C ASP A 218 -19.37 -5.59 -23.24
N HIS A 219 -19.53 -6.90 -23.31
CA HIS A 219 -20.83 -7.58 -23.35
C HIS A 219 -21.24 -8.23 -22.03
N SER A 220 -20.44 -8.08 -20.96
CA SER A 220 -20.74 -8.67 -19.67
C SER A 220 -21.69 -7.80 -18.83
N PRO A 221 -22.74 -8.34 -18.20
CA PRO A 221 -23.62 -7.59 -17.30
C PRO A 221 -22.98 -7.33 -15.94
N LEU A 222 -21.92 -8.07 -15.59
CA LEU A 222 -21.24 -8.04 -14.32
C LEU A 222 -19.73 -7.87 -14.55
N VAL A 223 -19.09 -7.03 -13.75
CA VAL A 223 -17.64 -6.89 -13.66
C VAL A 223 -17.18 -7.24 -12.26
N MET A 224 -16.16 -8.07 -12.16
CA MET A 224 -15.59 -8.48 -10.88
C MET A 224 -14.26 -7.75 -10.63
N VAL A 225 -13.93 -7.51 -9.37
CA VAL A 225 -12.66 -6.88 -8.96
C VAL A 225 -12.04 -7.70 -7.83
N CYS A 226 -10.76 -8.00 -7.90
CA CYS A 226 -10.02 -8.70 -6.85
C CYS A 226 -8.64 -8.07 -6.63
N GLU A 227 -7.92 -8.54 -5.62
CA GLU A 227 -6.61 -8.01 -5.27
C GLU A 227 -5.47 -8.63 -6.08
N GLY A 228 -5.41 -9.95 -6.15
CA GLY A 228 -4.29 -10.70 -6.69
C GLY A 228 -4.50 -11.28 -8.08
N TYR A 229 -3.41 -11.45 -8.85
CA TYR A 229 -3.49 -12.05 -10.20
C TYR A 229 -3.94 -13.51 -10.18
N ALA A 230 -3.36 -14.35 -9.30
CA ALA A 230 -3.77 -15.75 -9.18
C ALA A 230 -5.21 -15.89 -8.66
N THR A 231 -5.61 -15.01 -7.73
CA THR A 231 -6.99 -14.88 -7.25
C THR A 231 -7.92 -14.59 -8.42
N GLY A 232 -7.58 -13.62 -9.27
CA GLY A 232 -8.36 -13.26 -10.47
C GLY A 232 -8.50 -14.42 -11.46
N LEU A 233 -7.43 -15.18 -11.71
CA LEU A 233 -7.49 -16.37 -12.56
C LEU A 233 -8.38 -17.47 -11.96
N SER A 234 -8.32 -17.69 -10.65
CA SER A 234 -9.14 -18.68 -9.95
C SER A 234 -10.61 -18.29 -9.94
N ILE A 235 -10.93 -16.99 -9.81
CA ILE A 235 -12.29 -16.47 -9.97
C ILE A 235 -12.78 -16.71 -11.40
N ARG A 236 -11.96 -16.40 -12.40
CA ARG A 236 -12.28 -16.65 -13.83
C ARG A 236 -12.62 -18.11 -14.09
N LEU A 237 -11.83 -19.04 -13.55
CA LEU A 237 -12.13 -20.48 -13.63
C LEU A 237 -13.44 -20.83 -12.92
N GLY A 238 -13.71 -20.24 -11.74
CA GLY A 238 -14.92 -20.46 -10.97
C GLY A 238 -16.20 -20.04 -11.69
N VAL A 239 -16.12 -19.03 -12.54
CA VAL A 239 -17.26 -18.55 -13.37
C VAL A 239 -17.17 -18.96 -14.85
N ASP A 240 -16.38 -19.98 -15.17
CA ASP A 240 -16.18 -20.52 -16.52
C ASP A 240 -15.83 -19.43 -17.58
N GLY A 241 -15.07 -18.41 -17.15
CA GLY A 241 -14.66 -17.31 -18.01
C GLY A 241 -15.77 -16.33 -18.41
N GLN A 242 -16.98 -16.45 -17.87
CA GLN A 242 -18.15 -15.66 -18.31
C GLN A 242 -18.05 -14.17 -17.96
N PHE A 243 -17.40 -13.83 -16.85
CA PHE A 243 -17.31 -12.45 -16.37
C PHE A 243 -15.86 -11.96 -16.33
N PRO A 244 -15.59 -10.70 -16.71
CA PRO A 244 -14.28 -10.11 -16.59
C PRO A 244 -13.92 -9.85 -15.13
N VAL A 245 -12.61 -9.92 -14.84
CA VAL A 245 -12.06 -9.62 -13.52
C VAL A 245 -10.98 -8.55 -13.64
N PHE A 246 -11.11 -7.48 -12.88
CA PHE A 246 -10.06 -6.49 -12.72
C PHE A 246 -9.20 -6.84 -11.49
N VAL A 247 -7.90 -6.98 -11.70
CA VAL A 247 -6.91 -7.21 -10.65
C VAL A 247 -6.40 -5.87 -10.16
N ALA A 248 -6.63 -5.53 -8.90
CA ALA A 248 -6.27 -4.25 -8.29
C ALA A 248 -4.89 -4.23 -7.62
N TRP A 249 -4.17 -5.35 -7.58
CA TRP A 249 -2.83 -5.57 -7.05
C TRP A 249 -2.69 -5.65 -5.53
N ASP A 250 -3.50 -4.93 -4.77
CA ASP A 250 -3.62 -5.02 -3.31
C ASP A 250 -4.90 -4.35 -2.79
N ALA A 251 -5.20 -4.57 -1.48
CA ALA A 251 -6.36 -4.02 -0.80
C ALA A 251 -6.44 -2.48 -0.90
N GLY A 252 -5.31 -1.79 -0.71
CA GLY A 252 -5.27 -0.32 -0.73
C GLY A 252 -5.68 0.27 -2.08
N ASN A 253 -5.32 -0.40 -3.16
CA ASN A 253 -5.64 0.05 -4.52
C ASN A 253 -7.10 -0.23 -4.93
N LEU A 254 -7.83 -1.10 -4.22
CA LEU A 254 -9.28 -1.27 -4.45
C LEU A 254 -10.03 0.06 -4.37
N ALA A 255 -9.66 0.93 -3.42
CA ALA A 255 -10.27 2.24 -3.26
C ALA A 255 -10.08 3.18 -4.47
N HIS A 256 -9.11 2.90 -5.33
CA HIS A 256 -8.85 3.65 -6.56
C HIS A 256 -9.40 2.94 -7.81
N VAL A 257 -9.30 1.62 -7.85
CA VAL A 257 -9.71 0.82 -9.02
C VAL A 257 -11.22 0.68 -9.11
N VAL A 258 -11.93 0.41 -8.00
CA VAL A 258 -13.38 0.17 -8.04
C VAL A 258 -14.17 1.41 -8.50
N PRO A 259 -13.90 2.64 -7.99
CA PRO A 259 -14.55 3.84 -8.51
C PRO A 259 -14.25 4.09 -10.00
N LEU A 260 -13.02 3.80 -10.44
CA LEU A 260 -12.62 3.92 -11.84
C LEU A 260 -13.38 2.90 -12.73
N VAL A 261 -13.47 1.65 -12.29
CA VAL A 261 -14.26 0.62 -13.00
C VAL A 261 -15.75 0.99 -13.03
N ARG A 262 -16.30 1.57 -11.95
CA ARG A 262 -17.66 2.10 -11.93
C ARG A 262 -17.86 3.21 -12.96
N ALA A 263 -16.91 4.12 -13.07
CA ALA A 263 -16.98 5.21 -14.06
C ALA A 263 -16.91 4.69 -15.50
N LEU A 264 -16.12 3.65 -15.76
CA LEU A 264 -16.01 3.00 -17.09
C LEU A 264 -17.25 2.19 -17.46
N TYR A 265 -17.93 1.61 -16.47
CA TYR A 265 -19.09 0.72 -16.66
C TYR A 265 -20.24 1.13 -15.73
N PRO A 266 -20.88 2.29 -15.98
CA PRO A 266 -21.90 2.85 -15.09
C PRO A 266 -23.12 1.94 -14.91
N ASP A 267 -23.50 1.20 -15.95
CA ASP A 267 -24.71 0.38 -15.99
C ASP A 267 -24.47 -1.09 -15.57
N LYS A 268 -23.20 -1.48 -15.39
CA LYS A 268 -22.87 -2.87 -15.04
C LYS A 268 -22.87 -3.06 -13.52
N ARG A 269 -23.23 -4.24 -13.08
CA ARG A 269 -23.04 -4.62 -11.67
C ARG A 269 -21.54 -4.81 -11.38
N LEU A 270 -21.13 -4.44 -10.18
CA LEU A 270 -19.77 -4.68 -9.71
C LEU A 270 -19.80 -5.66 -8.55
N LEU A 271 -18.87 -6.61 -8.55
CA LEU A 271 -18.65 -7.53 -7.45
C LEU A 271 -17.20 -7.49 -7.01
N ILE A 272 -16.94 -7.00 -5.79
CA ILE A 272 -15.62 -7.08 -5.18
C ILE A 272 -15.44 -8.48 -4.59
N CYS A 273 -14.42 -9.19 -5.06
CA CYS A 273 -13.97 -10.46 -4.51
C CYS A 273 -12.77 -10.19 -3.59
N ALA A 274 -13.05 -9.92 -2.33
CA ALA A 274 -12.05 -9.52 -1.34
C ALA A 274 -11.25 -10.71 -0.81
N ASP A 275 -10.03 -10.45 -0.38
CA ASP A 275 -9.27 -11.40 0.42
C ASP A 275 -9.79 -11.42 1.87
N ASP A 276 -9.67 -12.56 2.53
CA ASP A 276 -10.04 -12.78 3.94
C ASP A 276 -8.78 -12.90 4.81
N ASP A 277 -8.16 -11.79 5.10
CA ASP A 277 -6.92 -11.69 5.91
C ASP A 277 -7.17 -11.99 7.40
N TRP A 278 -7.82 -13.09 7.70
CA TRP A 278 -8.43 -13.44 8.98
C TRP A 278 -7.47 -13.52 10.16
N LYS A 279 -6.17 -13.71 9.92
CA LYS A 279 -5.12 -13.74 10.96
C LYS A 279 -4.11 -12.61 10.85
N THR A 280 -4.43 -11.54 10.14
CA THR A 280 -3.57 -10.37 10.06
C THR A 280 -3.78 -9.46 11.27
N PHE A 281 -2.69 -9.03 11.90
CA PHE A 281 -2.69 -8.12 13.05
C PHE A 281 -2.14 -6.75 12.66
N ASP A 282 -2.80 -5.72 13.14
CA ASP A 282 -2.26 -4.36 13.07
C ASP A 282 -0.99 -4.24 13.90
N LYS A 283 0.12 -3.91 13.27
CA LYS A 283 1.45 -3.87 13.93
C LYS A 283 1.56 -2.83 15.04
N ARG A 284 0.74 -1.78 15.00
CA ARG A 284 0.76 -0.68 15.98
C ARG A 284 -0.11 -1.00 17.19
N THR A 285 -1.27 -1.59 16.97
CA THR A 285 -2.26 -1.83 18.03
C THR A 285 -2.25 -3.26 18.56
N GLY A 286 -1.65 -4.21 17.83
CA GLY A 286 -1.69 -5.64 18.13
C GLY A 286 -3.09 -6.26 17.98
N ARG A 287 -4.08 -5.53 17.46
CA ARG A 287 -5.43 -6.01 17.26
C ARG A 287 -5.56 -6.75 15.95
N LEU A 288 -6.43 -7.75 15.91
CA LEU A 288 -6.80 -8.42 14.69
C LEU A 288 -7.37 -7.40 13.70
N ASN A 289 -6.81 -7.38 12.53
CA ASN A 289 -7.22 -6.53 11.42
C ASN A 289 -7.36 -7.42 10.17
N ASN A 290 -8.43 -7.24 9.42
CA ASN A 290 -8.64 -7.93 8.16
C ASN A 290 -8.66 -6.85 7.05
N PRO A 291 -7.49 -6.43 6.53
CA PRO A 291 -7.41 -5.32 5.60
C PRO A 291 -8.17 -5.58 4.30
N GLY A 292 -8.15 -6.81 3.75
CA GLY A 292 -8.91 -7.17 2.57
C GLY A 292 -10.41 -6.93 2.77
N ARG A 293 -11.02 -7.54 3.77
CA ARG A 293 -12.46 -7.34 4.07
C ARG A 293 -12.80 -5.91 4.47
N THR A 294 -11.97 -5.28 5.31
CA THR A 294 -12.25 -3.95 5.84
C THR A 294 -12.25 -2.91 4.72
N THR A 295 -11.25 -2.95 3.85
CA THR A 295 -11.14 -2.04 2.72
C THR A 295 -12.26 -2.29 1.71
N ALA A 296 -12.51 -3.55 1.36
CA ALA A 296 -13.55 -3.91 0.41
C ALA A 296 -14.96 -3.50 0.89
N LYS A 297 -15.28 -3.69 2.18
CA LYS A 297 -16.54 -3.22 2.79
C LYS A 297 -16.71 -1.71 2.69
N LYS A 298 -15.64 -0.96 2.95
CA LYS A 298 -15.66 0.50 2.83
C LYS A 298 -15.92 0.91 1.38
N VAL A 299 -15.17 0.33 0.44
CA VAL A 299 -15.29 0.64 -0.99
C VAL A 299 -16.68 0.28 -1.52
N ALA A 300 -17.22 -0.90 -1.17
CA ALA A 300 -18.57 -1.31 -1.58
C ALA A 300 -19.66 -0.38 -1.04
N LYS A 301 -19.46 0.18 0.17
CA LYS A 301 -20.37 1.18 0.73
C LYS A 301 -20.31 2.52 0.00
N ASP A 302 -19.10 2.94 -0.38
CA ASP A 302 -18.84 4.26 -0.97
C ASP A 302 -19.15 4.30 -2.49
N VAL A 303 -19.20 3.12 -3.17
CA VAL A 303 -19.45 2.99 -4.61
C VAL A 303 -20.81 2.36 -4.87
N PRO A 304 -21.80 3.08 -5.44
CA PRO A 304 -23.14 2.54 -5.69
C PRO A 304 -23.13 1.32 -6.62
N GLY A 305 -24.06 0.37 -6.38
CA GLY A 305 -24.23 -0.84 -7.20
C GLY A 305 -23.03 -1.80 -7.13
N CYS A 306 -22.30 -1.78 -6.00
CA CYS A 306 -21.14 -2.63 -5.75
C CYS A 306 -21.47 -3.64 -4.66
N ASP A 307 -21.44 -4.92 -5.02
CA ASP A 307 -21.60 -6.04 -4.08
C ASP A 307 -20.23 -6.56 -3.63
N LEU A 308 -20.22 -7.40 -2.60
CA LEU A 308 -19.00 -7.89 -1.95
C LEU A 308 -19.10 -9.36 -1.63
N VAL A 309 -18.04 -10.10 -1.91
CA VAL A 309 -17.85 -11.50 -1.50
C VAL A 309 -16.41 -11.71 -1.03
N TRP A 310 -16.22 -12.69 -0.16
CA TRP A 310 -14.92 -13.21 0.24
C TRP A 310 -14.98 -14.74 0.33
N PRO A 311 -13.83 -15.45 0.24
CA PRO A 311 -13.85 -16.92 0.31
C PRO A 311 -14.26 -17.39 1.69
N VAL A 312 -15.17 -18.35 1.73
CA VAL A 312 -15.62 -19.04 2.94
C VAL A 312 -15.04 -20.45 2.93
N PHE A 313 -14.10 -20.69 3.83
CA PHE A 313 -13.47 -22.00 3.99
C PHE A 313 -14.27 -22.86 4.96
N THR A 314 -14.42 -24.13 4.63
CA THR A 314 -15.14 -25.12 5.47
C THR A 314 -14.21 -26.16 6.10
N VAL A 315 -12.97 -26.26 5.60
CA VAL A 315 -11.95 -27.18 6.15
C VAL A 315 -11.39 -26.69 7.49
N ALA A 316 -11.14 -27.63 8.40
CA ALA A 316 -10.65 -27.30 9.75
C ALA A 316 -9.18 -26.89 9.77
N ASP A 317 -8.40 -27.33 8.81
CA ASP A 317 -6.94 -27.13 8.70
C ASP A 317 -6.55 -25.95 7.79
N ARG A 318 -7.46 -24.95 7.65
CA ARG A 318 -7.16 -23.71 6.96
C ARG A 318 -5.90 -23.05 7.53
N GLY A 319 -4.88 -22.86 6.68
CA GLY A 319 -3.64 -22.21 7.05
C GLY A 319 -3.79 -20.70 7.29
N ASP A 320 -2.89 -20.12 8.06
CA ASP A 320 -2.91 -18.69 8.41
C ASP A 320 -2.82 -17.75 7.19
N LYS A 321 -2.26 -18.25 6.09
CA LYS A 321 -2.07 -17.52 4.83
C LYS A 321 -3.08 -17.88 3.74
N ASP A 322 -4.04 -18.74 4.04
CA ASP A 322 -5.09 -19.10 3.11
C ASP A 322 -6.20 -18.06 3.21
N THR A 323 -6.16 -17.08 2.32
CA THR A 323 -6.95 -15.85 2.43
C THR A 323 -7.79 -15.56 1.20
N ASP A 324 -7.47 -16.14 0.04
CA ASP A 324 -8.08 -15.75 -1.22
C ASP A 324 -8.80 -16.90 -1.96
N PHE A 325 -9.45 -16.62 -3.07
CA PHE A 325 -10.15 -17.63 -3.88
C PHE A 325 -9.21 -18.62 -4.57
N ASP A 326 -7.91 -18.32 -4.75
CA ASP A 326 -6.93 -19.30 -5.24
C ASP A 326 -6.58 -20.31 -4.13
N ASP A 327 -6.49 -19.85 -2.90
CA ASP A 327 -6.28 -20.72 -1.75
C ASP A 327 -7.50 -21.62 -1.50
N LEU A 328 -8.72 -21.05 -1.58
CA LEU A 328 -9.96 -21.84 -1.49
C LEU A 328 -10.02 -22.91 -2.58
N ARG A 329 -9.66 -22.55 -3.83
CA ARG A 329 -9.62 -23.50 -4.94
C ARG A 329 -8.64 -24.63 -4.71
N LYS A 330 -7.48 -24.35 -4.12
CA LYS A 330 -6.46 -25.36 -3.82
C LYS A 330 -6.87 -26.29 -2.68
N LEU A 331 -7.44 -25.74 -1.63
CA LEU A 331 -7.81 -26.51 -0.43
C LEU A 331 -9.10 -27.31 -0.62
N GLU A 332 -10.12 -26.72 -1.21
CA GLU A 332 -11.46 -27.30 -1.28
C GLU A 332 -11.94 -27.60 -2.71
N GLY A 333 -11.14 -27.23 -3.71
CA GLY A 333 -11.43 -27.51 -5.12
C GLY A 333 -12.20 -26.39 -5.82
N LEU A 334 -12.11 -26.40 -7.17
CA LEU A 334 -12.77 -25.41 -8.03
C LEU A 334 -14.29 -25.39 -7.87
N HIS A 335 -14.90 -26.54 -7.58
CA HIS A 335 -16.35 -26.65 -7.43
C HIS A 335 -16.89 -25.83 -6.25
N VAL A 336 -16.09 -25.64 -5.18
CA VAL A 336 -16.46 -24.81 -4.04
C VAL A 336 -16.43 -23.33 -4.43
N VAL A 337 -15.36 -22.89 -5.11
CA VAL A 337 -15.28 -21.52 -5.65
C VAL A 337 -16.47 -21.23 -6.57
N ARG A 338 -16.74 -22.14 -7.52
CA ARG A 338 -17.89 -22.04 -8.44
C ARG A 338 -19.20 -21.88 -7.68
N ARG A 339 -19.47 -22.75 -6.72
CA ARG A 339 -20.71 -22.70 -5.93
C ARG A 339 -20.88 -21.38 -5.18
N GLN A 340 -19.83 -20.87 -4.55
CA GLN A 340 -19.89 -19.60 -3.81
C GLN A 340 -20.15 -18.42 -4.75
N LEU A 341 -19.43 -18.32 -5.87
CA LEU A 341 -19.58 -17.22 -6.82
C LEU A 341 -20.92 -17.27 -7.58
N THR A 342 -21.28 -18.42 -8.15
CA THR A 342 -22.51 -18.56 -8.93
C THR A 342 -23.77 -18.49 -8.06
N GLY A 343 -23.72 -18.97 -6.82
CA GLY A 343 -24.79 -18.81 -5.84
C GLY A 343 -25.09 -17.32 -5.61
N LEU A 344 -24.08 -16.55 -5.28
CA LEU A 344 -24.22 -15.11 -5.06
C LEU A 344 -24.70 -14.39 -6.32
N ILE A 345 -24.09 -14.64 -7.50
CA ILE A 345 -24.47 -13.98 -8.77
C ILE A 345 -25.95 -14.24 -9.10
N ARG A 346 -26.46 -15.44 -8.84
CA ARG A 346 -27.88 -15.80 -9.02
C ARG A 346 -28.79 -15.01 -8.06
N ASP A 347 -28.40 -14.92 -6.79
CA ASP A 347 -29.19 -14.19 -5.79
C ASP A 347 -29.20 -12.67 -6.10
N MET A 348 -28.08 -12.14 -6.57
CA MET A 348 -28.01 -10.78 -7.11
C MET A 348 -29.01 -10.56 -8.25
N GLY A 349 -29.18 -11.52 -9.16
CA GLY A 349 -30.16 -11.44 -10.26
C GLY A 349 -31.63 -11.44 -9.81
N ARG A 350 -31.93 -12.08 -8.66
CA ARG A 350 -33.31 -12.15 -8.12
C ARG A 350 -33.75 -10.88 -7.40
N VAL A 351 -32.82 -10.13 -6.86
CA VAL A 351 -33.14 -8.91 -6.08
C VAL A 351 -33.43 -7.70 -6.99
N TYR A 352 -33.01 -7.73 -8.23
CA TYR A 352 -33.08 -6.59 -9.16
C TYR A 352 -33.74 -6.92 -10.51
N GLY A 353 -34.28 -8.09 -10.70
CA GLY A 353 -35.16 -8.50 -11.80
C GLY A 353 -36.61 -8.45 -11.34
#